data_28acb76381d838e9c3b5fd172188c176
#
_entry.id   28acb76381d838e9c3b5fd172188c176
#
_cell.length_a   1.000
_cell.length_b   1.000
_cell.length_c   1.000
_cell.angle_alpha   90.00
_cell.angle_beta   90.00
_cell.angle_gamma   90.00
#
_symmetry.space_group_name_H-M   'P 1'
#
loop_
_entity.id
_entity.type
_entity.pdbx_description
1 polymer ?
#
loop_
_entity_poly.entity_id
_entity_poly.type
_entity_poly.pdbx_seq_one_letter_code
_entity_poly.pdbx_strand_id
1 'polypeptide(L)'
;RFERAEPNQLWQSDIFTFLLRKHERVYVAAFLDDHSRYLVSLALAHHQKSTLVLEALARGIADYGAPREVLTDQGRQYTSWRGSTSFEAELKRHGIRHVKSRPHHPQTCGKIERFWKTLWEELLSRTVCADFADCERRIRLFLQHYNFQRPHQALEGATPADRYFRAAAPVRAAIERTVAENALRLAREQPPKLPFYLVGRLGDRDLAINAAGGELTVRMGAEQTTIPMGQEDGHDQEQNRSARWQGGREASEAAAPSDAALAEAGQRAR
;
A
#
# COMPACT_ATOMS: atom_id res chain seq x y z
N ARG A 1 -6.06 -23.58 2.77
CA ARG A 1 -5.65 -22.25 2.26
C ARG A 1 -4.61 -22.48 1.17
N PHE A 2 -4.90 -22.13 -0.09
CA PHE A 2 -3.92 -22.26 -1.16
C PHE A 2 -2.94 -21.07 -1.09
N GLU A 3 -1.67 -21.37 -0.89
CA GLU A 3 -0.60 -20.38 -0.86
C GLU A 3 0.72 -21.05 -1.24
N ARG A 4 1.49 -20.40 -2.10
CA ARG A 4 2.85 -20.86 -2.44
C ARG A 4 3.81 -20.61 -1.28
N ALA A 5 4.82 -21.48 -1.16
CA ALA A 5 5.78 -21.43 -0.05
C ALA A 5 6.78 -20.27 -0.16
N GLU A 6 7.09 -19.85 -1.38
CA GLU A 6 8.16 -18.90 -1.67
C GLU A 6 7.71 -17.80 -2.65
N PRO A 7 8.32 -16.60 -2.60
CA PRO A 7 8.10 -15.56 -3.60
C PRO A 7 8.47 -16.07 -5.02
N ASN A 8 7.85 -15.45 -6.01
CA ASN A 8 8.03 -15.76 -7.44
C ASN A 8 7.71 -17.22 -7.85
N GLN A 9 7.07 -18.01 -6.99
CA GLN A 9 6.53 -19.29 -7.42
C GLN A 9 5.25 -19.14 -8.24
N LEU A 10 4.39 -18.21 -7.86
CA LEU A 10 3.13 -17.94 -8.54
C LEU A 10 2.78 -16.46 -8.46
N TRP A 11 2.53 -15.85 -9.61
CA TRP A 11 1.87 -14.54 -9.67
C TRP A 11 0.41 -14.71 -10.06
N GLN A 12 -0.48 -14.00 -9.39
CA GLN A 12 -1.88 -13.86 -9.78
C GLN A 12 -2.02 -12.61 -10.66
N SER A 13 -2.71 -12.71 -11.79
CA SER A 13 -3.00 -11.57 -12.66
C SER A 13 -4.49 -11.43 -12.91
N ASP A 14 -4.94 -10.19 -12.90
CA ASP A 14 -6.32 -9.81 -13.18
C ASP A 14 -6.38 -8.38 -13.72
N ILE A 15 -7.51 -8.00 -14.31
CA ILE A 15 -7.78 -6.66 -14.83
C ILE A 15 -8.94 -6.04 -14.08
N PHE A 16 -8.64 -4.94 -13.42
CA PHE A 16 -9.63 -4.08 -12.77
C PHE A 16 -10.03 -2.93 -13.69
N THR A 17 -11.31 -2.53 -13.63
CA THR A 17 -11.85 -1.46 -14.47
C THR A 17 -12.62 -0.46 -13.61
N PHE A 18 -12.41 0.82 -13.87
CA PHE A 18 -13.16 1.90 -13.24
C PHE A 18 -13.35 3.10 -14.20
N LEU A 19 -14.14 4.07 -13.78
CA LEU A 19 -14.43 5.28 -14.55
C LEU A 19 -13.77 6.48 -13.90
N LEU A 20 -13.06 7.28 -14.67
CA LEU A 20 -12.65 8.62 -14.31
C LEU A 20 -13.81 9.62 -14.54
N ARG A 21 -13.55 10.88 -14.19
CA ARG A 21 -14.45 11.97 -14.57
C ARG A 21 -14.70 11.94 -16.08
N LYS A 22 -15.88 12.43 -16.51
CA LYS A 22 -16.34 12.43 -17.91
C LYS A 22 -16.55 11.02 -18.49
N HIS A 23 -16.78 10.01 -17.64
CA HIS A 23 -17.02 8.61 -18.05
C HIS A 23 -15.86 7.96 -18.83
N GLU A 24 -14.67 8.48 -18.69
CA GLU A 24 -13.46 7.89 -19.26
C GLU A 24 -13.13 6.58 -18.55
N ARG A 25 -13.13 5.47 -19.29
CA ARG A 25 -12.87 4.15 -18.74
C ARG A 25 -11.38 3.85 -18.69
N VAL A 26 -10.92 3.42 -17.51
CA VAL A 26 -9.54 3.00 -17.28
C VAL A 26 -9.50 1.52 -16.92
N TYR A 27 -8.56 0.83 -17.51
CA TYR A 27 -8.23 -0.57 -17.24
C TYR A 27 -6.86 -0.65 -16.58
N VAL A 28 -6.76 -1.44 -15.53
CA VAL A 28 -5.53 -1.67 -14.80
C VAL A 28 -5.25 -3.16 -14.79
N ALA A 29 -4.19 -3.59 -15.44
CA ALA A 29 -3.69 -4.96 -15.31
C ALA A 29 -2.60 -5.00 -14.24
N ALA A 30 -2.62 -6.02 -13.39
CA ALA A 30 -1.63 -6.16 -12.32
C ALA A 30 -1.17 -7.61 -12.16
N PHE A 31 0.03 -7.76 -11.57
CA PHE A 31 0.58 -9.03 -11.12
C PHE A 31 0.91 -8.96 -9.63
N LEU A 32 0.34 -9.88 -8.86
CA LEU A 32 0.48 -9.98 -7.42
C LEU A 32 1.11 -11.32 -7.06
N ASP A 33 2.17 -11.28 -6.28
CA ASP A 33 2.82 -12.49 -5.76
C ASP A 33 1.93 -13.23 -4.77
N ASP A 34 1.69 -14.51 -5.03
CA ASP A 34 0.77 -15.33 -4.24
C ASP A 34 1.25 -15.56 -2.80
N HIS A 35 2.56 -15.67 -2.58
CA HIS A 35 3.14 -15.90 -1.27
C HIS A 35 3.06 -14.65 -0.40
N SER A 36 3.55 -13.53 -0.90
CA SER A 36 3.78 -12.31 -0.12
C SER A 36 2.65 -11.28 -0.19
N ARG A 37 1.76 -11.38 -1.19
CA ARG A 37 0.79 -10.33 -1.56
C ARG A 37 1.47 -9.10 -2.16
N TYR A 38 2.77 -9.15 -2.42
CA TYR A 38 3.49 -8.06 -3.04
C TYR A 38 2.96 -7.79 -4.43
N LEU A 39 2.59 -6.55 -4.71
CA LEU A 39 2.21 -6.17 -6.06
C LEU A 39 3.49 -5.96 -6.87
N VAL A 40 3.78 -6.94 -7.72
CA VAL A 40 5.01 -7.01 -8.51
C VAL A 40 5.01 -5.92 -9.58
N SER A 41 3.89 -5.79 -10.29
CA SER A 41 3.77 -4.80 -11.37
C SER A 41 2.33 -4.44 -11.68
N LEU A 42 2.16 -3.31 -12.34
CA LEU A 42 0.90 -2.93 -12.97
C LEU A 42 1.14 -2.06 -14.21
N ALA A 43 0.12 -2.02 -15.05
CA ALA A 43 -0.01 -1.10 -16.18
C ALA A 43 -1.45 -0.57 -16.28
N LEU A 44 -1.60 0.63 -16.80
CA LEU A 44 -2.90 1.28 -17.04
C LEU A 44 -3.08 1.58 -18.52
N ALA A 45 -4.32 1.48 -19.00
CA ALA A 45 -4.67 1.87 -20.38
C ALA A 45 -6.15 2.24 -20.49
N HIS A 46 -6.51 2.88 -21.61
CA HIS A 46 -7.90 3.13 -21.99
C HIS A 46 -8.56 1.93 -22.71
N HIS A 47 -7.90 0.79 -22.76
CA HIS A 47 -8.37 -0.40 -23.46
C HIS A 47 -7.99 -1.68 -22.73
N GLN A 48 -8.78 -2.72 -22.91
CA GLN A 48 -8.57 -4.07 -22.33
C GLN A 48 -7.92 -5.04 -23.35
N LYS A 49 -6.93 -4.57 -24.11
CA LYS A 49 -6.22 -5.44 -25.06
C LYS A 49 -5.14 -6.26 -24.33
N SER A 50 -4.69 -7.36 -24.95
CA SER A 50 -3.60 -8.19 -24.44
C SER A 50 -2.28 -7.41 -24.23
N THR A 51 -2.08 -6.32 -24.98
CA THR A 51 -0.92 -5.43 -24.84
C THR A 51 -0.80 -4.84 -23.43
N LEU A 52 -1.92 -4.51 -22.76
CA LEU A 52 -1.93 -4.02 -21.40
C LEU A 52 -1.35 -5.04 -20.42
N VAL A 53 -1.77 -6.29 -20.53
CA VAL A 53 -1.30 -7.38 -19.68
C VAL A 53 0.16 -7.72 -19.95
N LEU A 54 0.55 -7.70 -21.23
CA LEU A 54 1.93 -7.93 -21.66
C LEU A 54 2.88 -6.84 -21.14
N GLU A 55 2.45 -5.60 -21.15
CA GLU A 55 3.23 -4.49 -20.57
C GLU A 55 3.45 -4.67 -19.06
N ALA A 56 2.39 -5.01 -18.33
CA ALA A 56 2.50 -5.29 -16.90
C ALA A 56 3.42 -6.49 -16.63
N LEU A 57 3.29 -7.58 -17.41
CA LEU A 57 4.14 -8.77 -17.30
C LEU A 57 5.61 -8.43 -17.56
N ALA A 58 5.90 -7.71 -18.65
CA ALA A 58 7.25 -7.34 -19.03
C ALA A 58 7.95 -6.48 -17.94
N ARG A 59 7.24 -5.50 -17.37
CA ARG A 59 7.73 -4.70 -16.24
C ARG A 59 8.07 -5.59 -15.04
N GLY A 60 7.15 -6.49 -14.65
CA GLY A 60 7.38 -7.37 -13.52
C GLY A 60 8.58 -8.29 -13.71
N ILE A 61 8.73 -8.87 -14.91
CA ILE A 61 9.88 -9.74 -15.24
C ILE A 61 11.20 -8.95 -15.23
N ALA A 62 11.20 -7.72 -15.76
CA ALA A 62 12.38 -6.86 -15.78
C ALA A 62 12.89 -6.52 -14.37
N ASP A 63 11.96 -6.22 -13.44
CA ASP A 63 12.28 -5.75 -12.10
C ASP A 63 12.55 -6.90 -11.11
N TYR A 64 11.86 -8.06 -11.26
CA TYR A 64 11.83 -9.13 -10.25
C TYR A 64 12.18 -10.52 -10.79
N GLY A 65 12.43 -10.64 -12.07
CA GLY A 65 12.64 -11.92 -12.74
C GLY A 65 11.33 -12.66 -13.05
N ALA A 66 11.41 -13.68 -13.89
CA ALA A 66 10.25 -14.47 -14.30
C ALA A 66 9.75 -15.36 -13.16
N PRO A 67 8.43 -15.41 -12.88
CA PRO A 67 7.86 -16.35 -11.92
C PRO A 67 7.85 -17.77 -12.51
N ARG A 68 7.68 -18.78 -11.67
CA ARG A 68 7.49 -20.16 -12.17
C ARG A 68 6.13 -20.35 -12.82
N GLU A 69 5.11 -19.67 -12.30
CA GLU A 69 3.72 -19.81 -12.72
C GLU A 69 3.01 -18.47 -12.74
N VAL A 70 2.04 -18.33 -13.63
CA VAL A 70 1.09 -17.22 -13.62
C VAL A 70 -0.33 -17.80 -13.61
N LEU A 71 -1.13 -17.36 -12.64
CA LEU A 71 -2.54 -17.72 -12.51
C LEU A 71 -3.40 -16.57 -13.03
N THR A 72 -4.32 -16.89 -13.93
CA THR A 72 -5.30 -15.92 -14.47
C THR A 72 -6.69 -16.52 -14.46
N ASP A 73 -7.69 -15.67 -14.65
CA ASP A 73 -8.99 -16.10 -15.12
C ASP A 73 -8.94 -16.59 -16.59
N GLN A 74 -10.11 -16.89 -17.17
CA GLN A 74 -10.22 -17.32 -18.56
C GLN A 74 -10.60 -16.13 -19.50
N GLY A 75 -10.30 -14.91 -19.10
CA GLY A 75 -10.55 -13.72 -19.93
C GLY A 75 -9.85 -13.79 -21.29
N ARG A 76 -10.45 -13.17 -22.29
CA ARG A 76 -9.95 -13.18 -23.69
C ARG A 76 -8.55 -12.58 -23.85
N GLN A 77 -8.13 -11.74 -22.94
CA GLN A 77 -6.79 -11.16 -22.89
C GLN A 77 -5.71 -12.19 -22.53
N TYR A 78 -6.08 -13.25 -21.81
CA TYR A 78 -5.19 -14.30 -21.33
C TYR A 78 -5.28 -15.58 -22.14
N THR A 79 -6.49 -15.92 -22.62
CA THR A 79 -6.74 -17.22 -23.24
C THR A 79 -7.56 -17.10 -24.52
N SER A 80 -7.37 -18.04 -25.43
CA SER A 80 -8.19 -18.18 -26.64
C SER A 80 -8.64 -19.64 -26.81
N TRP A 81 -9.82 -19.84 -27.34
CA TRP A 81 -10.31 -21.16 -27.73
C TRP A 81 -9.89 -21.56 -29.15
N ARG A 82 -9.34 -20.62 -29.93
CA ARG A 82 -8.91 -20.82 -31.32
C ARG A 82 -7.39 -20.73 -31.51
N GLY A 83 -6.61 -21.19 -30.55
CA GLY A 83 -5.14 -21.16 -30.64
C GLY A 83 -4.47 -20.43 -29.47
N SER A 84 -3.18 -20.21 -29.55
CA SER A 84 -2.40 -19.52 -28.51
C SER A 84 -2.56 -18.01 -28.61
N THR A 85 -2.76 -17.34 -27.48
CA THR A 85 -2.74 -15.88 -27.40
C THR A 85 -1.30 -15.36 -27.38
N SER A 86 -1.13 -14.05 -27.67
CA SER A 86 0.17 -13.38 -27.47
C SER A 86 0.67 -13.47 -26.02
N PHE A 87 -0.25 -13.48 -25.06
CA PHE A 87 0.08 -13.67 -23.64
C PHE A 87 0.63 -15.08 -23.37
N GLU A 88 -0.03 -16.13 -23.86
CA GLU A 88 0.46 -17.50 -23.71
C GLU A 88 1.79 -17.74 -24.43
N ALA A 89 1.98 -17.13 -25.60
CA ALA A 89 3.26 -17.16 -26.32
C ALA A 89 4.38 -16.51 -25.51
N GLU A 90 4.11 -15.38 -24.87
CA GLU A 90 5.08 -14.68 -24.01
C GLU A 90 5.42 -15.47 -22.76
N LEU A 91 4.44 -16.07 -22.07
CA LEU A 91 4.68 -16.96 -20.96
C LEU A 91 5.59 -18.13 -21.36
N LYS A 92 5.30 -18.75 -22.52
CA LYS A 92 6.13 -19.83 -23.05
C LYS A 92 7.56 -19.39 -23.36
N ARG A 93 7.74 -18.20 -23.90
CA ARG A 93 9.07 -17.62 -24.18
C ARG A 93 9.92 -17.48 -22.91
N HIS A 94 9.29 -17.16 -21.79
CA HIS A 94 9.93 -17.02 -20.49
C HIS A 94 9.96 -18.32 -19.66
N GLY A 95 9.48 -19.45 -20.18
CA GLY A 95 9.39 -20.71 -19.44
C GLY A 95 8.39 -20.69 -18.28
N ILE A 96 7.43 -19.79 -18.32
CA ILE A 96 6.42 -19.60 -17.25
C ILE A 96 5.23 -20.52 -17.51
N ARG A 97 4.83 -21.29 -16.50
CA ARG A 97 3.64 -22.15 -16.58
C ARG A 97 2.36 -21.32 -16.41
N HIS A 98 1.47 -21.39 -17.39
CA HIS A 98 0.14 -20.77 -17.28
C HIS A 98 -0.80 -21.68 -16.47
N VAL A 99 -1.35 -21.15 -15.38
CA VAL A 99 -2.37 -21.81 -14.56
C VAL A 99 -3.68 -21.06 -14.78
N LYS A 100 -4.69 -21.74 -15.32
CA LYS A 100 -6.01 -21.16 -15.57
C LYS A 100 -6.93 -21.49 -14.39
N SER A 101 -7.61 -20.48 -13.83
CA SER A 101 -8.63 -20.75 -12.79
C SER A 101 -9.76 -21.60 -13.36
N ARG A 102 -10.27 -22.53 -12.59
CA ARG A 102 -11.46 -23.31 -13.01
C ARG A 102 -12.70 -22.41 -12.96
N PRO A 103 -13.62 -22.53 -13.93
CA PRO A 103 -14.92 -21.89 -13.84
C PRO A 103 -15.58 -22.22 -12.50
N HIS A 104 -16.20 -21.25 -11.86
CA HIS A 104 -16.91 -21.39 -10.58
C HIS A 104 -16.07 -21.81 -9.36
N HIS A 105 -14.75 -21.66 -9.38
CA HIS A 105 -13.90 -21.74 -8.19
C HIS A 105 -13.29 -20.36 -7.84
N PRO A 106 -14.05 -19.46 -7.19
CA PRO A 106 -13.62 -18.09 -6.90
C PRO A 106 -12.43 -18.01 -5.93
N GLN A 107 -12.08 -19.10 -5.26
CA GLN A 107 -11.00 -19.11 -4.27
C GLN A 107 -9.59 -18.98 -4.87
N THR A 108 -9.44 -19.12 -6.18
CA THR A 108 -8.12 -19.17 -6.83
C THR A 108 -7.51 -17.77 -7.04
N CYS A 109 -8.32 -16.78 -7.40
CA CYS A 109 -7.87 -15.39 -7.63
C CYS A 109 -8.19 -14.42 -6.47
N GLY A 110 -8.70 -14.92 -5.35
CA GLY A 110 -9.19 -14.10 -4.24
C GLY A 110 -8.17 -13.17 -3.57
N LYS A 111 -6.86 -13.35 -3.84
CA LYS A 111 -5.82 -12.48 -3.29
C LYS A 111 -5.70 -11.19 -4.10
N ILE A 112 -5.71 -11.27 -5.43
CA ILE A 112 -5.69 -10.10 -6.30
C ILE A 112 -7.04 -9.37 -6.27
N GLU A 113 -8.17 -10.10 -6.14
CA GLU A 113 -9.49 -9.49 -5.93
C GLU A 113 -9.53 -8.66 -4.65
N ARG A 114 -8.93 -9.16 -3.57
CA ARG A 114 -8.80 -8.40 -2.32
C ARG A 114 -7.91 -7.17 -2.48
N PHE A 115 -6.86 -7.24 -3.28
CA PHE A 115 -6.05 -6.07 -3.61
C PHE A 115 -6.90 -5.01 -4.33
N TRP A 116 -7.71 -5.38 -5.32
CA TRP A 116 -8.61 -4.44 -6.00
C TRP A 116 -9.60 -3.78 -5.06
N LYS A 117 -10.17 -4.56 -4.14
CA LYS A 117 -11.03 -4.02 -3.10
C LYS A 117 -10.29 -2.99 -2.25
N THR A 118 -9.08 -3.28 -1.82
CA THR A 118 -8.25 -2.35 -1.04
C THR A 118 -7.92 -1.08 -1.83
N LEU A 119 -7.52 -1.20 -3.09
CA LEU A 119 -7.27 -0.06 -3.98
C LEU A 119 -8.51 0.82 -4.12
N TRP A 120 -9.67 0.20 -4.29
CA TRP A 120 -10.94 0.93 -4.37
C TRP A 120 -11.28 1.65 -3.07
N GLU A 121 -11.29 0.95 -1.96
CA GLU A 121 -11.73 1.48 -0.67
C GLU A 121 -10.78 2.53 -0.08
N GLU A 122 -9.48 2.35 -0.28
CA GLU A 122 -8.47 3.22 0.33
C GLU A 122 -8.02 4.37 -0.58
N LEU A 123 -8.15 4.25 -1.91
CA LEU A 123 -7.75 5.28 -2.85
C LEU A 123 -8.90 5.77 -3.75
N LEU A 124 -9.40 4.91 -4.65
CA LEU A 124 -10.22 5.36 -5.77
C LEU A 124 -11.58 5.91 -5.36
N SER A 125 -12.21 5.34 -4.32
CA SER A 125 -13.48 5.83 -3.78
C SER A 125 -13.36 7.14 -2.98
N ARG A 126 -12.15 7.47 -2.54
CA ARG A 126 -11.87 8.63 -1.67
C ARG A 126 -11.19 9.78 -2.40
N THR A 127 -10.79 9.57 -3.65
CA THR A 127 -9.99 10.52 -4.40
C THR A 127 -10.60 10.74 -5.77
N VAL A 128 -10.62 11.99 -6.20
CA VAL A 128 -10.99 12.32 -7.56
C VAL A 128 -9.72 12.60 -8.36
N CYS A 129 -9.42 11.72 -9.32
CA CYS A 129 -8.33 11.96 -10.26
C CYS A 129 -8.71 13.05 -11.26
N ALA A 130 -7.80 13.98 -11.53
CA ALA A 130 -8.03 15.05 -12.48
C ALA A 130 -8.09 14.52 -13.93
N ASP A 131 -7.18 13.62 -14.26
CA ASP A 131 -7.01 12.96 -15.55
C ASP A 131 -6.33 11.59 -15.38
N PHE A 132 -6.04 10.96 -16.51
CA PHE A 132 -5.38 9.65 -16.56
C PHE A 132 -3.98 9.67 -15.94
N ALA A 133 -3.17 10.69 -16.23
CA ALA A 133 -1.80 10.81 -15.71
C ALA A 133 -1.78 11.02 -14.19
N ASP A 134 -2.70 11.86 -13.67
CA ASP A 134 -2.86 12.03 -12.23
C ASP A 134 -3.31 10.73 -11.55
N CYS A 135 -4.21 9.99 -12.19
CA CYS A 135 -4.67 8.70 -11.69
C CYS A 135 -3.51 7.68 -11.65
N GLU A 136 -2.74 7.56 -12.71
CA GLU A 136 -1.58 6.68 -12.76
C GLU A 136 -0.57 7.03 -11.67
N ARG A 137 -0.24 8.31 -11.50
CA ARG A 137 0.67 8.79 -10.45
C ARG A 137 0.18 8.42 -9.05
N ARG A 138 -1.12 8.64 -8.75
CA ARG A 138 -1.72 8.31 -7.45
C ARG A 138 -1.73 6.82 -7.18
N ILE A 139 -2.06 5.99 -8.17
CA ILE A 139 -2.00 4.54 -8.04
C ILE A 139 -0.57 4.08 -7.78
N ARG A 140 0.45 4.63 -8.46
CA ARG A 140 1.86 4.31 -8.19
C ARG A 140 2.28 4.68 -6.77
N LEU A 141 1.88 5.84 -6.25
CA LEU A 141 2.12 6.22 -4.85
C LEU A 141 1.41 5.28 -3.87
N PHE A 142 0.16 4.92 -4.17
CA PHE A 142 -0.57 3.94 -3.36
C PHE A 142 0.14 2.59 -3.32
N LEU A 143 0.74 2.13 -4.42
CA LEU A 143 1.51 0.89 -4.45
C LEU A 143 2.74 0.92 -3.54
N GLN A 144 3.43 2.05 -3.48
CA GLN A 144 4.54 2.21 -2.54
C GLN A 144 4.02 2.02 -1.09
N HIS A 145 2.93 2.69 -0.75
CA HIS A 145 2.29 2.51 0.56
C HIS A 145 1.84 1.05 0.79
N TYR A 146 1.11 0.45 -0.17
CA TYR A 146 0.61 -0.90 -0.07
C TYR A 146 1.71 -1.94 0.13
N ASN A 147 2.78 -1.85 -0.65
CA ASN A 147 3.87 -2.81 -0.61
C ASN A 147 4.79 -2.65 0.61
N PHE A 148 5.11 -1.41 0.99
CA PHE A 148 6.21 -1.14 1.93
C PHE A 148 5.76 -0.61 3.29
N GLN A 149 4.54 -0.10 3.42
CA GLN A 149 4.09 0.57 4.64
C GLN A 149 2.83 -0.01 5.24
N ARG A 150 1.97 -0.62 4.44
CA ARG A 150 0.67 -1.12 4.88
C ARG A 150 0.80 -2.51 5.54
N PRO A 151 0.55 -2.65 6.86
CA PRO A 151 0.54 -3.96 7.51
C PRO A 151 -0.64 -4.81 7.02
N HIS A 152 -0.42 -6.10 6.85
CA HIS A 152 -1.44 -7.04 6.43
C HIS A 152 -1.76 -8.05 7.54
N GLN A 153 -3.02 -8.12 7.95
CA GLN A 153 -3.48 -9.11 8.93
C GLN A 153 -3.17 -10.55 8.50
N ALA A 154 -3.32 -10.86 7.20
CA ALA A 154 -3.01 -12.17 6.65
C ALA A 154 -1.52 -12.50 6.63
N LEU A 155 -0.65 -11.53 6.86
CA LEU A 155 0.79 -11.62 6.97
C LEU A 155 1.28 -11.37 8.41
N GLU A 156 0.37 -11.48 9.38
CA GLU A 156 0.66 -11.31 10.81
C GLU A 156 1.27 -9.94 11.13
N GLY A 157 0.79 -8.90 10.45
CA GLY A 157 1.23 -7.52 10.62
C GLY A 157 2.45 -7.12 9.79
N ALA A 158 3.09 -8.05 9.09
CA ALA A 158 4.15 -7.72 8.14
C ALA A 158 3.59 -7.02 6.89
N THR A 159 4.42 -6.23 6.22
CA THR A 159 4.10 -5.68 4.91
C THR A 159 4.30 -6.73 3.81
N PRO A 160 3.70 -6.56 2.62
CA PRO A 160 4.01 -7.40 1.46
C PRO A 160 5.50 -7.45 1.13
N ALA A 161 6.20 -6.31 1.23
CA ALA A 161 7.63 -6.21 0.99
C ALA A 161 8.46 -7.03 2.00
N ASP A 162 8.14 -6.95 3.30
CA ASP A 162 8.84 -7.74 4.31
C ASP A 162 8.80 -9.23 3.99
N ARG A 163 7.64 -9.70 3.53
CA ARG A 163 7.48 -11.11 3.18
C ARG A 163 8.12 -11.45 1.84
N TYR A 164 8.01 -10.58 0.83
CA TYR A 164 8.61 -10.80 -0.49
C TYR A 164 10.14 -10.87 -0.42
N PHE A 165 10.75 -9.94 0.32
CA PHE A 165 12.21 -9.87 0.51
C PHE A 165 12.72 -10.71 1.69
N ARG A 166 11.87 -11.58 2.28
CA ARG A 166 12.19 -12.50 3.37
C ARG A 166 12.65 -11.83 4.68
N ALA A 167 12.22 -10.58 4.88
CA ALA A 167 12.50 -9.82 6.11
C ALA A 167 11.42 -10.00 7.20
N ALA A 168 10.33 -10.72 6.94
CA ALA A 168 9.19 -10.80 7.85
C ALA A 168 9.51 -11.44 9.21
N ALA A 169 10.39 -12.44 9.26
CA ALA A 169 10.74 -13.09 10.53
C ALA A 169 11.51 -12.17 11.49
N PRO A 170 12.58 -11.47 11.07
CA PRO A 170 13.25 -10.50 11.93
C PRO A 170 12.36 -9.31 12.30
N VAL A 171 11.49 -8.83 11.41
CA VAL A 171 10.52 -7.77 11.71
C VAL A 171 9.52 -8.23 12.77
N ARG A 172 8.97 -9.45 12.66
CA ARG A 172 8.07 -10.02 13.67
C ARG A 172 8.75 -10.13 15.03
N ALA A 173 9.95 -10.70 15.07
CA ALA A 173 10.70 -10.83 16.30
C ALA A 173 10.97 -9.47 16.98
N ALA A 174 11.21 -8.42 16.19
CA ALA A 174 11.38 -7.08 16.71
C ALA A 174 10.06 -6.51 17.29
N ILE A 175 8.94 -6.69 16.59
CA ILE A 175 7.60 -6.27 17.08
C ILE A 175 7.25 -7.00 18.37
N GLU A 176 7.39 -8.34 18.43
CA GLU A 176 7.09 -9.15 19.59
C GLU A 176 7.92 -8.73 20.82
N ARG A 177 9.21 -8.44 20.61
CA ARG A 177 10.09 -7.94 21.67
C ARG A 177 9.61 -6.58 22.19
N THR A 178 9.30 -5.64 21.29
CA THR A 178 8.83 -4.30 21.66
C THR A 178 7.50 -4.37 22.41
N VAL A 179 6.57 -5.23 21.97
CA VAL A 179 5.28 -5.44 22.66
C VAL A 179 5.52 -6.00 24.08
N ALA A 180 6.40 -6.98 24.23
CA ALA A 180 6.72 -7.56 25.52
C ALA A 180 7.40 -6.54 26.46
N GLU A 181 8.33 -5.74 25.96
CA GLU A 181 9.00 -4.67 26.70
C GLU A 181 8.00 -3.59 27.15
N ASN A 182 7.09 -3.18 26.25
CA ASN A 182 6.04 -2.20 26.59
C ASN A 182 5.04 -2.76 27.60
N ALA A 183 4.64 -4.02 27.48
CA ALA A 183 3.75 -4.67 28.44
C ALA A 183 4.38 -4.70 29.86
N LEU A 184 5.66 -5.00 29.95
CA LEU A 184 6.39 -4.98 31.23
C LEU A 184 6.48 -3.57 31.81
N ARG A 185 6.70 -2.53 30.99
CA ARG A 185 6.73 -1.13 31.43
C ARG A 185 5.37 -0.67 31.94
N LEU A 186 4.30 -0.99 31.20
CA LEU A 186 2.93 -0.71 31.65
C LEU A 186 2.60 -1.42 32.96
N ALA A 187 3.00 -2.69 33.11
CA ALA A 187 2.81 -3.44 34.36
C ALA A 187 3.58 -2.84 35.57
N ARG A 188 4.63 -2.08 35.32
CA ARG A 188 5.40 -1.34 36.36
C ARG A 188 4.89 0.10 36.55
N GLU A 189 3.73 0.45 36.00
CA GLU A 189 3.16 1.82 36.08
C GLU A 189 4.06 2.90 35.43
N GLN A 190 4.95 2.51 34.56
CA GLN A 190 5.79 3.43 33.80
C GLN A 190 5.35 3.43 32.32
N PRO A 191 4.43 4.30 31.93
CA PRO A 191 4.03 4.38 30.54
C PRO A 191 5.24 4.68 29.66
N PRO A 192 5.41 3.98 28.51
CA PRO A 192 6.51 4.25 27.62
C PRO A 192 6.40 5.69 27.10
N LYS A 193 7.41 6.49 27.32
CA LYS A 193 7.50 7.82 26.74
C LYS A 193 7.79 7.65 25.24
N LEU A 194 6.79 7.97 24.41
CA LEU A 194 6.88 8.01 22.95
C LEU A 194 7.52 6.75 22.33
N PRO A 195 6.83 5.59 22.32
CA PRO A 195 7.34 4.44 21.60
C PRO A 195 7.22 4.74 20.08
N PHE A 196 8.33 5.05 19.47
CA PHE A 196 8.43 5.19 18.02
C PHE A 196 9.41 4.13 17.51
N TYR A 197 8.99 3.43 16.47
CA TYR A 197 9.82 2.44 15.80
C TYR A 197 9.59 2.51 14.30
N LEU A 198 10.66 2.70 13.55
CA LEU A 198 10.66 2.69 12.10
C LEU A 198 11.78 1.77 11.62
N VAL A 199 11.46 0.82 10.76
CA VAL A 199 12.43 -0.02 10.06
C VAL A 199 12.23 0.13 8.58
N GLY A 200 13.31 0.25 7.86
CA GLY A 200 13.31 0.37 6.42
C GLY A 200 14.64 -0.02 5.83
N ARG A 201 14.78 0.20 4.54
CA ARG A 201 16.02 0.03 3.81
C ARG A 201 16.32 1.28 2.99
N LEU A 202 17.54 1.77 3.10
CA LEU A 202 18.03 2.90 2.31
C LEU A 202 19.15 2.41 1.39
N GLY A 203 18.83 2.19 0.11
CA GLY A 203 19.73 1.53 -0.82
C GLY A 203 19.96 0.07 -0.43
N ASP A 204 21.20 -0.30 -0.17
CA ASP A 204 21.65 -1.63 0.28
C ASP A 204 21.77 -1.77 1.80
N ARG A 205 21.51 -0.67 2.56
CA ARG A 205 21.66 -0.63 4.02
C ARG A 205 20.32 -0.70 4.73
N ASP A 206 20.26 -1.54 5.78
CA ASP A 206 19.12 -1.60 6.66
C ASP A 206 19.11 -0.39 7.60
N LEU A 207 17.95 0.27 7.71
CA LEU A 207 17.70 1.41 8.58
C LEU A 207 16.74 1.01 9.69
N ALA A 208 17.10 1.25 10.94
CA ALA A 208 16.21 1.15 12.08
C ALA A 208 16.29 2.42 12.93
N ILE A 209 15.13 3.01 13.22
CA ILE A 209 15.00 4.16 14.09
C ILE A 209 14.08 3.76 15.23
N ASN A 210 14.52 3.90 16.46
CA ASN A 210 13.67 3.67 17.62
C ASN A 210 13.80 4.82 18.61
N ALA A 211 12.69 5.17 19.27
CA ALA A 211 12.68 6.08 20.40
C ALA A 211 12.22 5.33 21.64
N ALA A 212 13.03 5.33 22.68
CA ALA A 212 12.70 4.72 23.97
C ALA A 212 13.46 5.44 25.10
N GLY A 213 12.77 5.66 26.21
CA GLY A 213 13.40 6.19 27.43
C GLY A 213 13.96 7.62 27.31
N GLY A 214 13.46 8.43 26.36
CA GLY A 214 13.97 9.78 26.13
C GLY A 214 15.16 9.85 25.17
N GLU A 215 15.48 8.74 24.49
CA GLU A 215 16.54 8.66 23.50
C GLU A 215 16.00 8.20 22.15
N LEU A 216 16.51 8.80 21.08
CA LEU A 216 16.29 8.37 19.70
C LEU A 216 17.54 7.62 19.23
N THR A 217 17.40 6.34 18.94
CA THR A 217 18.47 5.54 18.37
C THR A 217 18.25 5.34 16.88
N VAL A 218 19.21 5.75 16.07
CA VAL A 218 19.25 5.51 14.62
C VAL A 218 20.34 4.50 14.33
N ARG A 219 19.99 3.40 13.68
CA ARG A 219 20.94 2.37 13.24
C ARG A 219 20.86 2.21 11.73
N MET A 220 22.00 2.29 11.05
CA MET A 220 22.12 2.08 9.62
C MET A 220 23.24 1.09 9.33
N GLY A 221 22.87 -0.15 8.98
CA GLY A 221 23.82 -1.25 8.86
C GLY A 221 24.50 -1.55 10.20
N ALA A 222 25.83 -1.43 10.27
CA ALA A 222 26.63 -1.60 11.48
C ALA A 222 26.78 -0.31 12.32
N GLU A 223 26.44 0.85 11.77
CA GLU A 223 26.53 2.15 12.44
C GLU A 223 25.29 2.41 13.31
N GLN A 224 25.53 2.89 14.54
CA GLN A 224 24.45 3.28 15.45
C GLN A 224 24.76 4.64 16.06
N THR A 225 23.78 5.52 16.04
CA THR A 225 23.83 6.86 16.66
C THR A 225 22.66 6.99 17.63
N THR A 226 22.93 7.45 18.83
CA THR A 226 21.90 7.74 19.84
C THR A 226 21.84 9.24 20.09
N ILE A 227 20.65 9.82 19.99
CA ILE A 227 20.39 11.24 20.16
C ILE A 227 19.49 11.38 21.39
N PRO A 228 19.91 12.10 22.45
CA PRO A 228 19.05 12.38 23.60
C PRO A 228 17.92 13.30 23.16
N MET A 229 16.68 12.87 23.37
CA MET A 229 15.50 13.72 23.21
C MET A 229 15.33 14.46 24.55
N GLY A 230 15.51 15.80 24.53
CA GLY A 230 15.41 16.62 25.72
C GLY A 230 14.14 16.31 26.51
N GLN A 231 14.28 16.25 27.84
CA GLN A 231 13.10 16.27 28.71
C GLN A 231 12.45 17.64 28.51
N GLU A 232 11.26 17.69 27.92
CA GLU A 232 10.38 18.84 28.12
C GLU A 232 10.03 18.85 29.60
N ASP A 233 10.63 19.78 30.33
CA ASP A 233 10.28 20.07 31.72
C ASP A 233 8.77 20.37 31.72
N GLY A 234 8.02 19.57 32.48
CA GLY A 234 6.54 19.57 32.49
C GLY A 234 5.87 20.85 33.00
N HIS A 235 6.59 21.99 33.07
CA HIS A 235 6.05 23.28 33.49
C HIS A 235 5.49 24.14 32.37
N ASP A 236 5.87 23.90 31.08
CA ASP A 236 5.36 24.70 29.96
C ASP A 236 4.05 24.15 29.33
N GLN A 237 3.62 22.93 29.68
CA GLN A 237 2.39 22.39 29.10
C GLN A 237 1.10 22.98 29.68
N GLU A 238 1.11 23.48 30.91
CA GLU A 238 -0.08 24.12 31.48
C GLU A 238 -0.28 25.55 30.95
N GLN A 239 0.79 26.29 30.71
CA GLN A 239 0.69 27.66 30.14
C GLN A 239 0.33 27.63 28.65
N ASN A 240 0.81 26.61 27.91
CA ASN A 240 0.49 26.48 26.48
C ASN A 240 -0.92 25.91 26.23
N ARG A 241 -1.49 25.17 27.17
CA ARG A 241 -2.90 24.74 27.11
C ARG A 241 -3.87 25.89 27.34
N SER A 242 -3.57 26.81 28.27
CA SER A 242 -4.39 27.99 28.51
C SER A 242 -4.29 29.01 27.38
N ALA A 243 -3.13 29.20 26.77
CA ALA A 243 -2.95 30.09 25.61
C ALA A 243 -3.67 29.55 24.34
N ARG A 244 -3.65 28.23 24.12
CA ARG A 244 -4.38 27.63 22.99
C ARG A 244 -5.89 27.68 23.12
N TRP A 245 -6.41 27.70 24.36
CA TRP A 245 -7.84 27.80 24.61
C TRP A 245 -8.35 29.25 24.50
N GLN A 246 -7.53 30.25 24.81
CA GLN A 246 -7.92 31.67 24.65
C GLN A 246 -7.86 32.12 23.18
N GLY A 247 -6.91 31.66 22.34
CA GLY A 247 -6.87 31.95 20.92
C GLY A 247 -8.02 31.32 20.11
N GLY A 248 -8.61 30.23 20.58
CA GLY A 248 -9.74 29.57 19.93
C GLY A 248 -11.09 30.24 20.13
N ARG A 249 -11.23 31.15 21.12
CA ARG A 249 -12.46 31.93 21.33
C ARG A 249 -12.50 33.22 20.51
N GLU A 250 -11.36 33.86 20.28
CA GLU A 250 -11.33 35.09 19.48
C GLU A 250 -11.47 34.82 17.97
N ALA A 251 -11.10 33.65 17.48
CA ALA A 251 -11.28 33.28 16.07
C ALA A 251 -12.71 32.82 15.70
N SER A 252 -13.57 32.53 16.70
CA SER A 252 -14.95 32.07 16.48
C SER A 252 -15.98 33.23 16.45
N GLU A 253 -15.61 34.44 16.89
CA GLU A 253 -16.55 35.58 16.90
C GLU A 253 -16.44 36.50 15.66
N ALA A 254 -15.50 36.26 14.75
CA ALA A 254 -15.22 37.16 13.62
C ALA A 254 -15.68 36.67 12.24
N ALA A 255 -16.60 35.70 12.12
CA ALA A 255 -17.13 35.32 10.81
C ALA A 255 -18.51 34.65 10.87
N ALA A 256 -19.53 35.42 11.21
CA ALA A 256 -20.91 35.14 10.78
C ALA A 256 -21.25 36.08 9.63
N PRO A 257 -21.49 35.63 8.40
CA PRO A 257 -21.97 36.50 7.33
C PRO A 257 -23.41 36.88 7.65
N SER A 258 -23.73 38.19 7.56
CA SER A 258 -25.05 38.74 7.73
C SER A 258 -26.03 38.16 6.70
N ASP A 259 -27.29 37.95 7.09
CA ASP A 259 -28.39 37.43 6.26
C ASP A 259 -28.61 38.17 4.91
N ALA A 260 -27.96 39.31 4.70
CA ALA A 260 -28.04 40.06 3.43
C ALA A 260 -27.19 39.43 2.31
N ALA A 261 -26.15 38.67 2.61
CA ALA A 261 -25.28 38.07 1.59
C ALA A 261 -25.84 36.76 1.00
N LEU A 262 -26.82 36.14 1.66
CA LEU A 262 -27.47 34.89 1.17
C LEU A 262 -28.62 35.17 0.18
N ALA A 263 -29.15 36.42 0.13
CA ALA A 263 -30.22 36.78 -0.80
C ALA A 263 -29.72 37.07 -2.23
N GLU A 264 -28.50 37.51 -2.41
CA GLU A 264 -27.95 37.82 -3.76
C GLU A 264 -27.41 36.63 -4.53
N ALA A 265 -27.00 35.53 -3.84
CA ALA A 265 -26.52 34.32 -4.50
C ALA A 265 -27.64 33.46 -5.13
N GLY A 266 -28.89 33.65 -4.71
CA GLY A 266 -30.05 32.92 -5.23
C GLY A 266 -30.65 33.45 -6.53
N GLN A 267 -30.26 34.64 -7.00
CA GLN A 267 -30.84 35.25 -8.21
C GLN A 267 -30.00 35.10 -9.47
N ARG A 268 -28.80 34.51 -9.41
CA ARG A 268 -27.93 34.27 -10.59
C ARG A 268 -27.91 32.84 -11.13
N ALA A 269 -28.79 31.98 -10.63
CA ALA A 269 -28.93 30.59 -11.10
C ALA A 269 -30.38 30.26 -11.47
N ARG A 270 -30.95 31.07 -12.36
CA ARG A 270 -32.12 30.70 -13.16
C ARG A 270 -31.92 31.12 -14.61
#